data_c6df10799ccf8de615ab8fb3c0de87cc
#
_entry.id   c6df10799ccf8de615ab8fb3c0de87cc
#
_cell.length_a   1.000
_cell.length_b   1.000
_cell.length_c   1.000
_cell.angle_alpha   90.00
_cell.angle_beta   90.00
_cell.angle_gamma   90.00
#
_symmetry.space_group_name_H-M   'P 1'
#
loop_
_entity.id
_entity.type
_entity.pdbx_description
1 polymer ?
#
loop_
_entity_poly.entity_id
_entity_poly.type
_entity_poly.pdbx_seq_one_letter_code
_entity_poly.pdbx_strand_id
1 'polypeptide(L)'
;YGILSQILLAAVLLKVPFVISAFEILGNGVVILQDATIEGANFVFGYPPSNDAGPYRSLLETFAFGVLPYIVVMACISAILWYWGILPFIVNLISKACQKLFNIGGPVGLGAAANIFVGQVEAPLLVRPYVSKLSNKELLILMTAGMATVAGSVMVALISILENAFINENLIQHFITASVLSVPAAIMYANIMIPSNSITDFNENKVPKVYKSTM
;
A
#
# COMPACT_ATOMS: atom_id res chain seq x y z
N TYR A 1 -24.11 -2.19 6.83
CA TYR A 1 -22.95 -3.05 7.18
C TYR A 1 -21.61 -2.36 6.88
N GLY A 2 -21.44 -1.63 5.77
CA GLY A 2 -20.18 -1.01 5.38
C GLY A 2 -19.61 -0.02 6.41
N ILE A 3 -20.43 0.92 6.90
CA ILE A 3 -20.02 1.90 7.91
C ILE A 3 -19.66 1.21 9.24
N LEU A 4 -20.48 0.23 9.65
CA LEU A 4 -20.23 -0.51 10.88
C LEU A 4 -18.89 -1.30 10.80
N SER A 5 -18.60 -1.91 9.66
CA SER A 5 -17.31 -2.60 9.46
C SER A 5 -16.12 -1.65 9.49
N GLN A 6 -16.25 -0.43 8.96
CA GLN A 6 -15.22 0.60 9.03
C GLN A 6 -14.96 1.07 10.47
N ILE A 7 -16.02 1.33 11.23
CA ILE A 7 -15.89 1.76 12.64
C ILE A 7 -15.23 0.65 13.48
N LEU A 8 -15.66 -0.61 13.27
CA LEU A 8 -15.10 -1.74 13.99
C LEU A 8 -13.62 -1.96 13.60
N LEU A 9 -13.30 -1.86 12.31
CA LEU A 9 -11.94 -2.00 11.80
C LEU A 9 -11.04 -0.87 12.33
N ALA A 10 -11.53 0.38 12.33
CA ALA A 10 -10.82 1.51 12.90
C ALA A 10 -10.55 1.32 14.40
N ALA A 11 -11.55 0.86 15.15
CA ALA A 11 -11.40 0.59 16.58
C ALA A 11 -10.35 -0.51 16.85
N VAL A 12 -10.31 -1.55 16.02
CA VAL A 12 -9.30 -2.61 16.14
C VAL A 12 -7.91 -2.10 15.80
N LEU A 13 -7.75 -1.37 14.70
CA LEU A 13 -6.44 -0.90 14.24
C LEU A 13 -5.84 0.20 15.14
N LEU A 14 -6.69 1.03 15.78
CA LEU A 14 -6.23 2.15 16.59
C LEU A 14 -6.17 1.85 18.09
N LYS A 15 -6.93 0.85 18.60
CA LYS A 15 -7.04 0.62 20.05
C LYS A 15 -6.47 -0.72 20.52
N VAL A 16 -6.25 -1.69 19.63
CA VAL A 16 -5.73 -3.00 20.05
C VAL A 16 -4.21 -2.90 20.26
N PRO A 17 -3.68 -3.10 21.47
CA PRO A 17 -2.27 -2.89 21.79
C PRO A 17 -1.34 -3.80 20.96
N PHE A 18 -1.75 -5.02 20.65
CA PHE A 18 -0.99 -5.92 19.78
C PHE A 18 -0.79 -5.35 18.36
N VAL A 19 -1.82 -4.69 17.81
CA VAL A 19 -1.75 -4.06 16.49
C VAL A 19 -0.86 -2.82 16.53
N ILE A 20 -0.95 -2.04 17.60
CA ILE A 20 -0.10 -0.86 17.81
C ILE A 20 1.38 -1.27 17.86
N SER A 21 1.71 -2.30 18.65
CA SER A 21 3.10 -2.80 18.73
C SER A 21 3.60 -3.33 17.38
N ALA A 22 2.75 -3.97 16.58
CA ALA A 22 3.12 -4.39 15.24
C ALA A 22 3.42 -3.18 14.32
N PHE A 23 2.67 -2.10 14.44
CA PHE A 23 2.93 -0.86 13.70
C PHE A 23 4.19 -0.13 14.18
N GLU A 24 4.51 -0.17 15.47
CA GLU A 24 5.77 0.37 16.00
C GLU A 24 6.99 -0.38 15.46
N ILE A 25 6.92 -1.71 15.36
CA ILE A 25 7.99 -2.52 14.75
C ILE A 25 8.16 -2.16 13.27
N LEU A 26 7.06 -2.03 12.54
CA LEU A 26 7.09 -1.60 11.14
C LEU A 26 7.64 -0.16 11.02
N GLY A 27 7.26 0.73 11.92
CA GLY A 27 7.76 2.10 12.00
C GLY A 27 9.27 2.17 12.16
N ASN A 28 9.81 1.45 13.12
CA ASN A 28 11.25 1.36 13.34
C ASN A 28 11.98 0.79 12.11
N GLY A 29 11.39 -0.19 11.44
CA GLY A 29 11.91 -0.72 10.18
C GLY A 29 11.98 0.34 9.07
N VAL A 30 10.97 1.20 8.97
CA VAL A 30 10.93 2.30 8.00
C VAL A 30 12.00 3.34 8.31
N VAL A 31 12.20 3.72 9.57
CA VAL A 31 13.27 4.67 9.98
C VAL A 31 14.65 4.13 9.61
N ILE A 32 14.94 2.86 9.91
CA ILE A 32 16.20 2.23 9.51
C ILE A 32 16.39 2.27 7.98
N LEU A 33 15.32 2.05 7.23
CA LEU A 33 15.36 2.12 5.76
C LEU A 33 15.57 3.55 5.25
N GLN A 34 15.01 4.55 5.93
CA GLN A 34 15.24 5.95 5.61
C GLN A 34 16.71 6.31 5.80
N ASP A 35 17.31 5.97 6.95
CA ASP A 35 18.71 6.22 7.23
C ASP A 35 19.62 5.53 6.20
N ALA A 36 19.39 4.25 5.92
CA ALA A 36 20.15 3.53 4.90
C ALA A 36 19.97 4.12 3.49
N THR A 37 18.81 4.67 3.18
CA THR A 37 18.53 5.32 1.89
C THR A 37 19.27 6.64 1.77
N ILE A 38 19.32 7.44 2.83
CA ILE A 38 20.09 8.68 2.88
C ILE A 38 21.59 8.39 2.69
N GLU A 39 22.11 7.41 3.40
CA GLU A 39 23.52 6.97 3.27
C GLU A 39 23.83 6.54 1.82
N GLY A 40 22.96 5.73 1.22
CA GLY A 40 23.08 5.29 -0.17
C GLY A 40 22.98 6.45 -1.17
N ALA A 41 22.06 7.39 -0.96
CA ALA A 41 21.93 8.58 -1.79
C ALA A 41 23.16 9.48 -1.68
N ASN A 42 23.70 9.68 -0.49
CA ASN A 42 24.92 10.43 -0.26
C ASN A 42 26.12 9.80 -0.99
N PHE A 43 26.21 8.46 -0.96
CA PHE A 43 27.26 7.74 -1.69
C PHE A 43 27.14 7.92 -3.22
N VAL A 44 25.94 7.78 -3.76
CA VAL A 44 25.72 7.84 -5.22
C VAL A 44 25.86 9.26 -5.76
N PHE A 45 25.32 10.25 -5.05
CA PHE A 45 25.31 11.64 -5.49
C PHE A 45 26.48 12.47 -4.96
N GLY A 46 27.35 11.90 -4.11
CA GLY A 46 28.55 12.54 -3.61
C GLY A 46 28.27 13.69 -2.62
N TYR A 47 27.18 13.63 -1.87
CA TYR A 47 26.87 14.66 -0.88
C TYR A 47 27.76 14.51 0.36
N PRO A 48 28.32 15.63 0.89
CA PRO A 48 29.05 15.58 2.15
C PRO A 48 28.12 15.24 3.32
N PRO A 49 28.65 14.60 4.38
CA PRO A 49 27.88 14.34 5.60
C PRO A 49 27.24 15.62 6.13
N SER A 50 26.05 15.49 6.69
CA SER A 50 25.01 16.49 6.94
C SER A 50 25.39 17.82 7.62
N ASN A 51 26.57 17.94 8.22
CA ASN A 51 26.96 19.15 8.95
C ASN A 51 27.72 20.19 8.10
N ASP A 52 28.25 19.80 6.93
CA ASP A 52 29.05 20.66 6.07
C ASP A 52 28.49 20.88 4.68
N ALA A 53 27.17 20.64 4.53
CA ALA A 53 26.53 20.57 3.21
C ALA A 53 26.50 21.88 2.40
N GLY A 54 26.85 23.04 2.99
CA GLY A 54 26.95 24.31 2.27
C GLY A 54 25.78 24.53 1.26
N PRO A 55 26.09 24.90 0.01
CA PRO A 55 25.06 25.11 -1.02
C PRO A 55 24.35 23.82 -1.47
N TYR A 56 24.86 22.63 -1.16
CA TYR A 56 24.23 21.34 -1.51
C TYR A 56 23.06 20.99 -0.61
N ARG A 57 22.90 21.63 0.54
CA ARG A 57 21.76 21.43 1.42
C ARG A 57 20.43 21.72 0.72
N SER A 58 20.40 22.73 -0.13
CA SER A 58 19.22 23.09 -0.91
C SER A 58 18.83 22.03 -1.95
N LEU A 59 19.79 21.24 -2.45
CA LEU A 59 19.51 20.14 -3.39
C LEU A 59 18.89 18.93 -2.67
N LEU A 60 19.36 18.60 -1.47
CA LEU A 60 18.80 17.53 -0.64
C LEU A 60 17.36 17.83 -0.18
N GLU A 61 17.00 19.11 -0.06
CA GLU A 61 15.65 19.55 0.26
C GLU A 61 14.71 19.49 -0.95
N THR A 62 15.24 19.26 -2.16
CA THR A 62 14.38 19.08 -3.35
C THR A 62 13.75 17.70 -3.37
N PHE A 63 12.53 17.62 -3.92
CA PHE A 63 11.80 16.36 -4.08
C PHE A 63 12.64 15.29 -4.84
N ALA A 64 13.41 15.73 -5.84
CA ALA A 64 14.18 14.82 -6.68
C ALA A 64 15.29 14.08 -5.94
N PHE A 65 15.98 14.72 -5.02
CA PHE A 65 17.13 14.13 -4.32
C PHE A 65 16.81 13.73 -2.88
N GLY A 66 15.81 14.36 -2.27
CA GLY A 66 15.39 14.04 -0.91
C GLY A 66 14.33 12.94 -0.84
N VAL A 67 13.41 12.85 -1.81
CA VAL A 67 12.24 11.95 -1.74
C VAL A 67 12.29 10.80 -2.75
N LEU A 68 12.74 11.03 -3.98
CA LEU A 68 12.79 9.97 -5.01
C LEU A 68 13.61 8.74 -4.61
N PRO A 69 14.79 8.86 -3.95
CA PRO A 69 15.54 7.69 -3.50
C PRO A 69 14.72 6.77 -2.59
N TYR A 70 13.89 7.31 -1.70
CA TYR A 70 13.00 6.50 -0.85
C TYR A 70 11.98 5.71 -1.68
N ILE A 71 11.39 6.34 -2.70
CA ILE A 71 10.41 5.68 -3.57
C ILE A 71 11.08 4.50 -4.30
N VAL A 72 12.30 4.69 -4.81
CA VAL A 72 13.04 3.64 -5.51
C VAL A 72 13.39 2.48 -4.58
N VAL A 73 13.91 2.76 -3.39
CA VAL A 73 14.27 1.73 -2.40
C VAL A 73 13.03 0.95 -1.97
N MET A 74 11.92 1.64 -1.67
CA MET A 74 10.67 0.98 -1.29
C MET A 74 10.07 0.16 -2.42
N ALA A 75 10.18 0.60 -3.68
CA ALA A 75 9.75 -0.19 -4.83
C ALA A 75 10.57 -1.47 -4.96
N CYS A 76 11.89 -1.41 -4.79
CA CYS A 76 12.77 -2.57 -4.79
C CYS A 76 12.43 -3.55 -3.66
N ILE A 77 12.20 -3.06 -2.43
CA ILE A 77 11.81 -3.90 -1.28
C ILE A 77 10.46 -4.56 -1.53
N SER A 78 9.49 -3.82 -2.04
CA SER A 78 8.17 -4.36 -2.39
C SER A 78 8.29 -5.48 -3.43
N ALA A 79 9.16 -5.33 -4.44
CA ALA A 79 9.43 -6.36 -5.43
C ALA A 79 10.07 -7.62 -4.82
N ILE A 80 11.01 -7.45 -3.88
CA ILE A 80 11.65 -8.56 -3.15
C ILE A 80 10.63 -9.29 -2.27
N LEU A 81 9.82 -8.57 -1.50
CA LEU A 81 8.75 -9.14 -0.66
C LEU A 81 7.72 -9.88 -1.50
N TRP A 82 7.45 -9.38 -2.71
CA TRP A 82 6.60 -10.06 -3.67
C TRP A 82 7.24 -11.38 -4.17
N TYR A 83 8.52 -11.34 -4.51
CA TYR A 83 9.27 -12.52 -4.96
C TYR A 83 9.33 -13.61 -3.88
N TRP A 84 9.54 -13.25 -2.61
CA TRP A 84 9.56 -14.17 -1.47
C TRP A 84 8.17 -14.72 -1.10
N GLY A 85 7.10 -14.18 -1.69
CA GLY A 85 5.74 -14.62 -1.43
C GLY A 85 5.13 -14.07 -0.13
N ILE A 86 5.86 -13.23 0.62
CA ILE A 86 5.36 -12.63 1.87
C ILE A 86 4.20 -11.69 1.56
N LEU A 87 4.39 -10.78 0.62
CA LEU A 87 3.36 -9.82 0.21
C LEU A 87 2.13 -10.50 -0.39
N PRO A 88 2.25 -11.46 -1.34
CA PRO A 88 1.11 -12.23 -1.84
C PRO A 88 0.35 -12.98 -0.76
N PHE A 89 1.04 -13.52 0.25
CA PHE A 89 0.38 -14.19 1.37
C PHE A 89 -0.52 -13.23 2.16
N ILE A 90 -0.01 -12.05 2.52
CA ILE A 90 -0.76 -11.02 3.25
C ILE A 90 -1.94 -10.52 2.40
N VAL A 91 -1.70 -10.23 1.13
CA VAL A 91 -2.74 -9.76 0.19
C VAL A 91 -3.85 -10.80 0.03
N ASN A 92 -3.51 -12.08 -0.10
CA ASN A 92 -4.50 -13.16 -0.18
C ASN A 92 -5.31 -13.30 1.11
N LEU A 93 -4.70 -13.12 2.28
CA LEU A 93 -5.41 -13.17 3.56
C LEU A 93 -6.45 -12.05 3.65
N ILE A 94 -6.06 -10.81 3.32
CA ILE A 94 -6.96 -9.65 3.30
C ILE A 94 -8.03 -9.79 2.23
N SER A 95 -7.67 -10.29 1.04
CA SER A 95 -8.60 -10.56 -0.05
C SER A 95 -9.72 -11.50 0.36
N LYS A 96 -9.39 -12.62 1.02
CA LYS A 96 -10.38 -13.58 1.56
C LYS A 96 -11.29 -12.94 2.60
N ALA A 97 -10.74 -12.10 3.47
CA ALA A 97 -11.55 -11.36 4.43
C ALA A 97 -12.53 -10.40 3.73
N CYS A 98 -12.06 -9.65 2.74
CA CYS A 98 -12.91 -8.74 1.96
C CYS A 98 -13.99 -9.49 1.17
N GLN A 99 -13.66 -10.62 0.54
CA GLN A 99 -14.63 -11.46 -0.18
C GLN A 99 -15.75 -11.93 0.74
N LYS A 100 -15.38 -12.43 1.93
CA LYS A 100 -16.34 -12.95 2.92
C LYS A 100 -17.22 -11.86 3.54
N LEU A 101 -16.65 -10.69 3.81
CA LEU A 101 -17.36 -9.58 4.46
C LEU A 101 -18.26 -8.79 3.50
N PHE A 102 -17.82 -8.59 2.26
CA PHE A 102 -18.49 -7.72 1.30
C PHE A 102 -19.12 -8.46 0.11
N ASN A 103 -18.98 -9.78 0.07
CA ASN A 103 -19.51 -10.64 -1.00
C ASN A 103 -19.09 -10.14 -2.41
N ILE A 104 -17.77 -9.94 -2.57
CA ILE A 104 -17.14 -9.51 -3.83
C ILE A 104 -16.37 -10.65 -4.48
N GLY A 105 -16.18 -10.58 -5.80
CA GLY A 105 -15.44 -11.60 -6.55
C GLY A 105 -13.96 -11.69 -6.14
N GLY A 106 -13.36 -12.88 -6.30
CA GLY A 106 -11.96 -13.15 -5.95
C GLY A 106 -10.96 -12.16 -6.55
N PRO A 107 -10.99 -11.89 -7.87
CA PRO A 107 -10.07 -10.94 -8.50
C PRO A 107 -10.23 -9.52 -7.98
N VAL A 108 -11.45 -9.08 -7.68
CA VAL A 108 -11.72 -7.75 -7.13
C VAL A 108 -11.18 -7.64 -5.70
N GLY A 109 -11.42 -8.67 -4.88
CA GLY A 109 -10.89 -8.75 -3.53
C GLY A 109 -9.34 -8.74 -3.51
N LEU A 110 -8.72 -9.47 -4.46
CA LEU A 110 -7.27 -9.50 -4.62
C LEU A 110 -6.72 -8.12 -5.01
N GLY A 111 -7.29 -7.48 -6.03
CA GLY A 111 -6.85 -6.17 -6.48
C GLY A 111 -7.07 -5.08 -5.44
N ALA A 112 -8.21 -5.06 -4.76
CA ALA A 112 -8.51 -4.11 -3.71
C ALA A 112 -7.58 -4.28 -2.49
N ALA A 113 -7.28 -5.52 -2.09
CA ALA A 113 -6.33 -5.81 -1.02
C ALA A 113 -4.89 -5.47 -1.40
N ALA A 114 -4.50 -5.71 -2.64
CA ALA A 114 -3.18 -5.38 -3.14
C ALA A 114 -2.93 -3.85 -3.12
N ASN A 115 -3.96 -3.06 -3.42
CA ASN A 115 -3.86 -1.59 -3.42
C ASN A 115 -3.45 -0.99 -2.07
N ILE A 116 -3.61 -1.71 -0.96
CA ILE A 116 -3.15 -1.23 0.37
C ILE A 116 -1.62 -1.10 0.41
N PHE A 117 -0.91 -1.98 -0.28
CA PHE A 117 0.56 -2.08 -0.22
C PHE A 117 1.24 -1.63 -1.51
N VAL A 118 0.60 -1.93 -2.63
CA VAL A 118 1.13 -1.72 -3.98
C VAL A 118 0.40 -0.54 -4.61
N GLY A 119 1.04 0.15 -5.54
CA GLY A 119 0.45 1.34 -6.16
C GLY A 119 -0.79 1.04 -7.00
N GLN A 120 -1.57 2.09 -7.23
CA GLN A 120 -2.81 2.05 -8.01
C GLN A 120 -2.64 1.57 -9.47
N VAL A 121 -1.42 1.60 -10.01
CA VAL A 121 -1.09 1.10 -11.35
C VAL A 121 -0.75 -0.39 -11.29
N GLU A 122 -0.04 -0.80 -10.25
CA GLU A 122 0.50 -2.16 -10.11
C GLU A 122 -0.57 -3.16 -9.67
N ALA A 123 -1.47 -2.77 -8.76
CA ALA A 123 -2.50 -3.65 -8.26
C ALA A 123 -3.49 -4.13 -9.34
N PRO A 124 -3.99 -3.30 -10.28
CA PRO A 124 -4.76 -3.77 -11.42
C PRO A 124 -3.99 -4.71 -12.36
N LEU A 125 -2.66 -4.57 -12.46
CA LEU A 125 -1.84 -5.49 -13.27
C LEU A 125 -1.88 -6.92 -12.74
N LEU A 126 -2.03 -7.11 -11.42
CA LEU A 126 -2.16 -8.45 -10.81
C LEU A 126 -3.43 -9.17 -11.26
N VAL A 127 -4.49 -8.42 -11.51
CA VAL A 127 -5.80 -8.95 -11.93
C VAL A 127 -6.05 -8.76 -13.43
N ARG A 128 -5.04 -8.31 -14.18
CA ARG A 128 -5.11 -8.04 -15.63
C ARG A 128 -5.81 -9.14 -16.44
N PRO A 129 -5.54 -10.46 -16.23
CA PRO A 129 -6.19 -11.52 -17.00
C PRO A 129 -7.71 -11.57 -16.80
N TYR A 130 -8.20 -10.96 -15.74
CA TYR A 130 -9.62 -10.98 -15.36
C TYR A 130 -10.34 -9.68 -15.67
N VAL A 131 -9.63 -8.58 -15.90
CA VAL A 131 -10.19 -7.23 -16.09
C VAL A 131 -11.27 -7.21 -17.20
N SER A 132 -11.04 -7.91 -18.30
CA SER A 132 -12.00 -7.97 -19.43
C SER A 132 -13.32 -8.68 -19.09
N LYS A 133 -13.37 -9.40 -17.98
CA LYS A 133 -14.54 -10.18 -17.53
C LYS A 133 -15.23 -9.54 -16.32
N LEU A 134 -14.61 -8.52 -15.73
CA LEU A 134 -15.19 -7.82 -14.59
C LEU A 134 -16.44 -7.03 -15.02
N SER A 135 -17.44 -7.02 -14.15
CA SER A 135 -18.59 -6.15 -14.30
C SER A 135 -18.21 -4.68 -14.08
N ASN A 136 -19.02 -3.74 -14.56
CA ASN A 136 -18.78 -2.30 -14.36
C ASN A 136 -18.67 -1.93 -12.89
N LYS A 137 -19.43 -2.56 -12.02
CA LYS A 137 -19.35 -2.40 -10.56
C LYS A 137 -18.00 -2.85 -10.02
N GLU A 138 -17.56 -4.03 -10.42
CA GLU A 138 -16.29 -4.61 -9.97
C GLU A 138 -15.10 -3.79 -10.44
N LEU A 139 -15.17 -3.29 -11.67
CA LEU A 139 -14.17 -2.37 -12.20
C LEU A 139 -14.14 -1.05 -11.41
N LEU A 140 -15.33 -0.51 -11.08
CA LEU A 140 -15.43 0.70 -10.25
C LEU A 140 -14.83 0.49 -8.85
N ILE A 141 -15.07 -0.67 -8.21
CA ILE A 141 -14.44 -1.00 -6.92
C ILE A 141 -12.92 -0.93 -7.03
N LEU A 142 -12.37 -1.55 -8.08
CA LEU A 142 -10.92 -1.63 -8.28
C LEU A 142 -10.30 -0.25 -8.49
N MET A 143 -10.93 0.58 -9.32
CA MET A 143 -10.48 1.95 -9.59
C MET A 143 -10.60 2.83 -8.34
N THR A 144 -11.74 2.78 -7.65
CA THR A 144 -11.98 3.60 -6.45
C THR A 144 -11.03 3.20 -5.31
N ALA A 145 -10.81 1.90 -5.10
CA ALA A 145 -9.86 1.42 -4.11
C ALA A 145 -8.43 1.90 -4.42
N GLY A 146 -8.01 1.84 -5.70
CA GLY A 146 -6.70 2.32 -6.12
C GLY A 146 -6.48 3.82 -5.90
N MET A 147 -7.52 4.63 -6.11
CA MET A 147 -7.44 6.08 -5.90
C MET A 147 -7.55 6.49 -4.43
N ALA A 148 -8.17 5.65 -3.59
CA ALA A 148 -8.42 5.95 -2.18
C ALA A 148 -7.29 5.47 -1.25
N THR A 149 -6.41 4.60 -1.72
CA THR A 149 -5.27 4.07 -0.97
C THR A 149 -3.96 4.74 -1.38
N VAL A 150 -2.99 4.74 -0.48
CA VAL A 150 -1.66 5.28 -0.74
C VAL A 150 -0.68 4.12 -0.89
N ALA A 151 0.07 4.10 -1.99
CA ALA A 151 1.12 3.09 -2.21
C ALA A 151 2.19 3.15 -1.11
N GLY A 152 2.72 1.98 -0.70
CA GLY A 152 3.73 1.90 0.37
C GLY A 152 4.96 2.78 0.12
N SER A 153 5.42 2.87 -1.13
CA SER A 153 6.54 3.74 -1.51
C SER A 153 6.23 5.23 -1.33
N VAL A 154 5.03 5.65 -1.72
CA VAL A 154 4.57 7.05 -1.57
C VAL A 154 4.30 7.36 -0.10
N MET A 155 3.78 6.40 0.66
CA MET A 155 3.55 6.54 2.10
C MET A 155 4.84 6.88 2.84
N VAL A 156 5.94 6.14 2.59
CA VAL A 156 7.24 6.41 3.22
C VAL A 156 7.77 7.79 2.82
N ALA A 157 7.62 8.17 1.55
CA ALA A 157 7.99 9.50 1.09
C ALA A 157 7.20 10.62 1.79
N LEU A 158 5.89 10.43 1.99
CA LEU A 158 5.06 11.39 2.72
C LEU A 158 5.43 11.48 4.20
N ILE A 159 5.73 10.34 4.83
CA ILE A 159 6.18 10.29 6.23
C ILE A 159 7.47 11.10 6.39
N SER A 160 8.46 10.91 5.52
CA SER A 160 9.74 11.65 5.60
C SER A 160 9.57 13.16 5.48
N ILE A 161 8.58 13.64 4.73
CA ILE A 161 8.27 15.06 4.62
C ILE A 161 7.55 15.59 5.88
N LEU A 162 6.63 14.79 6.43
CA LEU A 162 5.75 15.20 7.54
C LEU A 162 6.40 15.00 8.91
N GLU A 163 7.41 14.15 9.05
CA GLU A 163 8.07 13.82 10.31
C GLU A 163 8.62 15.07 11.03
N ASN A 164 9.11 16.03 10.27
CA ASN A 164 9.56 17.31 10.81
C ASN A 164 8.43 18.19 11.38
N ALA A 165 7.19 17.98 10.95
CA ALA A 165 6.03 18.76 11.37
C ALA A 165 5.26 18.08 12.53
N PHE A 166 5.35 16.75 12.66
CA PHE A 166 4.57 15.93 13.60
C PHE A 166 5.47 15.02 14.44
N ILE A 167 6.34 15.61 15.24
CA ILE A 167 7.44 14.95 15.98
C ILE A 167 6.99 13.84 16.95
N ASN A 168 5.73 13.79 17.36
CA ASN A 168 5.24 12.85 18.40
C ASN A 168 4.11 11.92 17.93
N GLU A 169 3.81 11.85 16.64
CA GLU A 169 2.70 11.04 16.14
C GLU A 169 3.21 9.82 15.36
N ASN A 170 2.57 8.68 15.60
CA ASN A 170 2.82 7.45 14.81
C ASN A 170 2.21 7.58 13.39
N LEU A 171 2.82 8.41 12.55
CA LEU A 171 2.35 8.70 11.18
C LEU A 171 2.12 7.43 10.37
N ILE A 172 2.99 6.42 10.51
CA ILE A 172 2.88 5.12 9.84
C ILE A 172 1.56 4.44 10.19
N GLN A 173 1.19 4.40 11.47
CA GLN A 173 -0.06 3.81 11.92
C GLN A 173 -1.27 4.50 11.29
N HIS A 174 -1.26 5.84 11.23
CA HIS A 174 -2.34 6.63 10.64
C HIS A 174 -2.47 6.37 9.14
N PHE A 175 -1.36 6.37 8.39
CA PHE A 175 -1.37 6.12 6.95
C PHE A 175 -1.84 4.71 6.60
N ILE A 176 -1.34 3.68 7.29
CA ILE A 176 -1.77 2.28 7.06
C ILE A 176 -3.25 2.13 7.43
N THR A 177 -3.67 2.69 8.57
CA THR A 177 -5.08 2.63 9.00
C THR A 177 -5.98 3.29 7.96
N ALA A 178 -5.62 4.47 7.46
CA ALA A 178 -6.37 5.16 6.43
C ALA A 178 -6.47 4.33 5.14
N SER A 179 -5.37 3.74 4.67
CA SER A 179 -5.37 2.88 3.48
C SER A 179 -6.22 1.63 3.65
N VAL A 180 -6.14 0.97 4.81
CA VAL A 180 -6.96 -0.21 5.10
C VAL A 180 -8.45 0.14 5.19
N LEU A 181 -8.81 1.27 5.80
CA LEU A 181 -10.19 1.73 5.90
C LEU A 181 -10.78 2.20 4.56
N SER A 182 -9.93 2.65 3.64
CA SER A 182 -10.35 3.09 2.32
C SER A 182 -10.91 1.97 1.45
N VAL A 183 -10.45 0.72 1.65
CA VAL A 183 -10.94 -0.43 0.86
C VAL A 183 -12.42 -0.74 1.12
N PRO A 184 -12.89 -0.93 2.37
CA PRO A 184 -14.31 -1.07 2.66
C PRO A 184 -15.14 0.14 2.19
N ALA A 185 -14.60 1.34 2.32
CA ALA A 185 -15.27 2.55 1.82
C ALA A 185 -15.47 2.50 0.31
N ALA A 186 -14.43 2.18 -0.45
CA ALA A 186 -14.50 2.06 -1.91
C ALA A 186 -15.53 1.03 -2.35
N ILE A 187 -15.57 -0.13 -1.71
CA ILE A 187 -16.55 -1.18 -1.98
C ILE A 187 -17.98 -0.68 -1.69
N MET A 188 -18.17 0.02 -0.57
CA MET A 188 -19.46 0.57 -0.20
C MET A 188 -19.95 1.61 -1.22
N TYR A 189 -19.11 2.58 -1.58
CA TYR A 189 -19.45 3.61 -2.56
C TYR A 189 -19.77 3.01 -3.93
N ALA A 190 -18.97 2.08 -4.41
CA ALA A 190 -19.23 1.41 -5.68
C ALA A 190 -20.55 0.63 -5.68
N ASN A 191 -20.92 0.00 -4.56
CA ASN A 191 -22.22 -0.67 -4.40
C ASN A 191 -23.41 0.30 -4.42
N ILE A 192 -23.22 1.53 -3.92
CA ILE A 192 -24.24 2.58 -3.94
C ILE A 192 -24.38 3.16 -5.35
N MET A 193 -23.26 3.41 -6.03
CA MET A 193 -23.26 4.03 -7.36
C MET A 193 -23.74 3.10 -8.46
N ILE A 194 -23.34 1.82 -8.39
CA ILE A 194 -23.74 0.80 -9.37
C ILE A 194 -24.32 -0.40 -8.62
N PRO A 195 -25.60 -0.38 -8.25
CA PRO A 195 -26.26 -1.52 -7.62
C PRO A 195 -26.37 -2.68 -8.62
N SER A 196 -25.51 -3.67 -8.48
CA SER A 196 -25.52 -4.89 -9.30
C SER A 196 -25.21 -6.08 -8.41
N ASN A 197 -25.90 -7.19 -8.66
CA ASN A 197 -25.66 -8.47 -7.98
C ASN A 197 -24.72 -9.40 -8.78
N SER A 198 -24.15 -8.92 -9.90
CA SER A 198 -23.19 -9.70 -10.66
C SER A 198 -21.87 -9.82 -9.89
N ILE A 199 -21.54 -11.04 -9.53
CA ILE A 199 -20.26 -11.42 -8.93
C ILE A 199 -19.54 -12.24 -9.98
N THR A 200 -18.34 -11.82 -10.34
CA THR A 200 -17.50 -12.57 -11.25
C THR A 200 -16.77 -13.64 -10.45
N ASP A 201 -17.27 -14.87 -10.52
CA ASP A 201 -16.68 -16.01 -9.82
C ASP A 201 -15.53 -16.60 -10.64
N PHE A 202 -14.35 -16.67 -10.08
CA PHE A 202 -13.19 -17.30 -10.69
C PHE A 202 -12.63 -18.37 -9.76
N ASN A 203 -12.32 -19.52 -10.37
CA ASN A 203 -11.61 -20.59 -9.70
C ASN A 203 -10.29 -20.04 -9.13
N GLU A 204 -10.16 -20.01 -7.82
CA GLU A 204 -9.04 -19.45 -7.01
C GLU A 204 -7.67 -20.05 -7.34
N ASN A 205 -7.61 -21.11 -8.15
CA ASN A 205 -6.40 -21.91 -8.37
C ASN A 205 -5.42 -21.35 -9.41
N LYS A 206 -5.65 -20.13 -9.94
CA LYS A 206 -4.75 -19.51 -10.90
C LYS A 206 -4.45 -18.04 -10.53
N VAL A 207 -3.84 -17.84 -9.38
CA VAL A 207 -3.06 -16.61 -9.20
C VAL A 207 -1.93 -16.72 -10.24
N PRO A 208 -1.87 -15.85 -11.26
CA PRO A 208 -0.76 -15.89 -12.21
C PRO A 208 0.51 -15.68 -11.39
N LYS A 209 1.44 -16.61 -11.45
CA LYS A 209 2.80 -16.36 -10.98
C LYS A 209 3.34 -15.25 -11.88
N VAL A 210 3.32 -14.02 -11.40
CA VAL A 210 3.72 -12.81 -12.13
C VAL A 210 5.19 -12.88 -12.54
N TYR A 211 5.95 -13.74 -11.89
CA TYR A 211 7.31 -14.06 -12.26
C TYR A 211 7.45 -15.57 -12.51
N LYS A 212 7.26 -16.01 -13.74
CA LYS A 212 7.97 -17.20 -14.21
C LYS A 212 9.43 -16.79 -14.27
N SER A 213 10.28 -17.43 -13.46
CA SER A 213 11.73 -17.43 -13.64
C SER A 213 12.02 -17.62 -15.12
N THR A 214 12.44 -16.58 -15.80
CA THR A 214 13.17 -16.68 -17.06
C THR A 214 14.63 -16.86 -16.66
N MET A 215 15.06 -18.11 -16.48
CA MET A 215 16.42 -18.52 -16.79
C MET A 215 16.47 -18.84 -18.25
#